data_b519e15061aed503a3dfef2be0a56acd
#
_entry.id   b519e15061aed503a3dfef2be0a56acd
#
_cell.length_a   1.000
_cell.length_b   1.000
_cell.length_c   1.000
_cell.angle_alpha   90.00
_cell.angle_beta   90.00
_cell.angle_gamma   90.00
#
_symmetry.space_group_name_H-M   'P 1'
#
loop_
_entity.id
_entity.type
_entity.pdbx_description
1 polymer ?
#
loop_
_entity_poly.entity_id
_entity_poly.type
_entity_poly.pdbx_seq_one_letter_code
_entity_poly.pdbx_strand_id
1 'polypeptide(L)'
;MRILKLTLLIAAMIMANLSQIAFADTKTEAFVKENADKVLALLDDDTIDASTRTEHFIGYMDEFTNIDRVAAFVIGKYSRRFSAEELATYRAAFRKYNLTAYELQFEEYRGSAIEITGSTDRSATDSIVDSVVRRQNGDSQDVRWRVLQRDGKYEVVDIALNFDGSLLWLAIEQRAQFLYLLDRTNGSADALINKLKELTDDLRED
;
A
#
# COMPACT_ATOMS: atom_id res chain seq x y z
N MET A 1 -51.14 -29.28 16.99
CA MET A 1 -49.71 -29.72 17.12
C MET A 1 -48.88 -29.58 15.84
N ARG A 2 -49.43 -29.56 14.62
CA ARG A 2 -48.64 -29.38 13.36
C ARG A 2 -48.24 -27.92 13.07
N ILE A 3 -49.04 -26.93 13.46
CA ILE A 3 -48.78 -25.51 13.22
C ILE A 3 -47.68 -24.99 14.12
N LEU A 4 -47.54 -25.48 15.36
CA LEU A 4 -46.53 -25.05 16.31
C LEU A 4 -45.10 -25.54 15.93
N LYS A 5 -45.00 -26.67 15.19
CA LYS A 5 -43.72 -27.18 14.69
C LYS A 5 -43.21 -26.41 13.46
N LEU A 6 -44.12 -25.84 12.68
CA LEU A 6 -43.76 -25.06 11.47
C LEU A 6 -43.21 -23.67 11.84
N THR A 7 -43.76 -23.03 12.88
CA THR A 7 -43.30 -21.73 13.37
C THR A 7 -41.91 -21.83 14.02
N LEU A 8 -41.58 -22.97 14.69
CA LEU A 8 -40.25 -23.17 15.26
C LEU A 8 -39.15 -23.38 14.19
N LEU A 9 -39.53 -24.01 13.04
CA LEU A 9 -38.58 -24.22 11.93
C LEU A 9 -38.29 -22.92 11.17
N ILE A 10 -39.25 -22.01 11.05
CA ILE A 10 -39.06 -20.70 10.41
C ILE A 10 -38.22 -19.77 11.32
N ALA A 11 -38.40 -19.83 12.64
CA ALA A 11 -37.57 -19.06 13.58
C ALA A 11 -36.10 -19.54 13.61
N ALA A 12 -35.84 -20.84 13.40
CA ALA A 12 -34.48 -21.38 13.30
C ALA A 12 -33.77 -20.99 11.99
N MET A 13 -34.53 -20.79 10.88
CA MET A 13 -33.97 -20.33 9.61
C MET A 13 -33.65 -18.84 9.59
N ILE A 14 -34.30 -18.01 10.41
CA ILE A 14 -34.05 -16.57 10.51
C ILE A 14 -32.79 -16.28 11.35
N MET A 15 -32.41 -17.16 12.27
CA MET A 15 -31.18 -17.00 13.04
C MET A 15 -29.90 -17.42 12.31
N ALA A 16 -29.99 -18.05 11.14
CA ALA A 16 -28.81 -18.44 10.35
C ALA A 16 -28.25 -17.31 9.47
N ASN A 17 -28.92 -16.14 9.41
CA ASN A 17 -28.42 -14.93 8.76
C ASN A 17 -27.94 -13.88 9.77
N LEU A 18 -27.29 -14.31 10.85
CA LEU A 18 -26.40 -13.42 11.56
C LEU A 18 -25.27 -13.11 10.58
N SER A 19 -25.42 -11.97 9.90
CA SER A 19 -24.39 -11.32 9.12
C SER A 19 -23.09 -11.53 9.91
N GLN A 20 -22.11 -12.15 9.28
CA GLN A 20 -20.75 -12.08 9.80
C GLN A 20 -20.46 -10.59 9.86
N ILE A 21 -20.57 -10.01 11.04
CA ILE A 21 -19.96 -8.73 11.34
C ILE A 21 -18.49 -9.04 11.03
N ALA A 22 -17.99 -8.47 9.94
CA ALA A 22 -16.58 -8.54 9.63
C ALA A 22 -15.89 -7.94 10.86
N PHE A 23 -15.33 -8.81 11.70
CA PHE A 23 -14.49 -8.36 12.78
C PHE A 23 -13.29 -7.74 12.09
N ALA A 24 -13.13 -6.43 12.28
CA ALA A 24 -11.94 -5.72 11.93
C ALA A 24 -10.74 -6.57 12.39
N ASP A 25 -9.82 -6.90 11.48
CA ASP A 25 -8.65 -7.71 11.83
C ASP A 25 -7.68 -6.84 12.64
N THR A 26 -7.83 -6.90 13.97
CA THR A 26 -6.97 -6.16 14.91
C THR A 26 -5.49 -6.44 14.70
N LYS A 27 -5.11 -7.59 14.11
CA LYS A 27 -3.73 -7.91 13.78
C LYS A 27 -3.24 -7.13 12.56
N THR A 28 -4.11 -6.93 11.58
CA THR A 28 -3.80 -6.11 10.40
C THR A 28 -3.69 -4.64 10.79
N GLU A 29 -4.56 -4.15 11.67
CA GLU A 29 -4.47 -2.80 12.24
C GLU A 29 -3.17 -2.59 13.03
N ALA A 30 -2.84 -3.55 13.91
CA ALA A 30 -1.59 -3.52 14.67
C ALA A 30 -0.36 -3.53 13.75
N PHE A 31 -0.37 -4.36 12.70
CA PHE A 31 0.71 -4.42 11.72
C PHE A 31 0.94 -3.07 11.04
N VAL A 32 -0.13 -2.40 10.58
CA VAL A 32 -0.01 -1.06 9.96
C VAL A 32 0.49 -0.04 10.98
N LYS A 33 -0.11 -0.02 12.18
CA LYS A 33 0.26 0.93 13.23
C LYS A 33 1.73 0.81 13.63
N GLU A 34 2.19 -0.41 13.94
CA GLU A 34 3.57 -0.66 14.38
C GLU A 34 4.60 -0.26 13.31
N ASN A 35 4.34 -0.58 12.04
CA ASN A 35 5.28 -0.25 10.97
C ASN A 35 5.27 1.24 10.63
N ALA A 36 4.10 1.88 10.61
CA ALA A 36 4.02 3.32 10.43
C ALA A 36 4.70 4.09 11.59
N ASP A 37 4.50 3.67 12.84
CA ASP A 37 5.16 4.27 14.00
C ASP A 37 6.69 4.13 13.92
N LYS A 38 7.23 2.98 13.45
CA LYS A 38 8.68 2.81 13.24
C LYS A 38 9.22 3.81 12.22
N VAL A 39 8.50 4.00 11.10
CA VAL A 39 8.89 4.98 10.08
C VAL A 39 8.83 6.40 10.65
N LEU A 40 7.75 6.80 11.31
CA LEU A 40 7.63 8.14 11.88
C LEU A 40 8.72 8.39 12.95
N ALA A 41 8.98 7.42 13.83
CA ALA A 41 10.06 7.54 14.82
C ALA A 41 11.45 7.67 14.17
N LEU A 42 11.68 7.00 13.04
CA LEU A 42 12.92 7.14 12.27
C LEU A 42 13.06 8.54 11.68
N LEU A 43 11.96 9.13 11.19
CA LEU A 43 11.98 10.50 10.65
C LEU A 43 12.29 11.54 11.73
N ASP A 44 11.85 11.29 12.96
CA ASP A 44 12.05 12.19 14.11
C ASP A 44 13.42 12.04 14.79
N ASP A 45 14.21 11.04 14.42
CA ASP A 45 15.52 10.80 15.03
C ASP A 45 16.58 11.78 14.50
N ASP A 46 16.88 12.80 15.31
CA ASP A 46 17.92 13.80 15.01
C ASP A 46 19.36 13.31 15.30
N THR A 47 19.51 12.11 15.84
CA THR A 47 20.82 11.55 16.20
C THR A 47 21.54 10.88 15.04
N ILE A 48 20.80 10.59 13.94
CA ILE A 48 21.34 9.94 12.75
C ILE A 48 21.41 10.92 11.57
N ASP A 49 22.38 10.71 10.69
CA ASP A 49 22.51 11.48 9.45
C ASP A 49 21.48 11.05 8.39
N ALA A 50 21.34 11.86 7.34
CA ALA A 50 20.37 11.62 6.26
C ALA A 50 20.61 10.29 5.54
N SER A 51 21.87 9.89 5.32
CA SER A 51 22.21 8.63 4.65
C SER A 51 21.79 7.43 5.47
N THR A 52 22.08 7.45 6.77
CA THR A 52 21.67 6.40 7.72
C THR A 52 20.15 6.32 7.83
N ARG A 53 19.46 7.48 7.85
CA ARG A 53 17.99 7.53 7.85
C ARG A 53 17.42 6.87 6.61
N THR A 54 17.92 7.19 5.42
CA THR A 54 17.51 6.58 4.16
C THR A 54 17.76 5.07 4.16
N GLU A 55 18.89 4.59 4.65
CA GLU A 55 19.20 3.16 4.73
C GLU A 55 18.22 2.42 5.65
N HIS A 56 17.93 2.96 6.83
CA HIS A 56 16.95 2.37 7.75
C HIS A 56 15.54 2.38 7.16
N PHE A 57 15.14 3.47 6.49
CA PHE A 57 13.85 3.55 5.81
C PHE A 57 13.68 2.47 4.74
N ILE A 58 14.72 2.25 3.93
CA ILE A 58 14.72 1.17 2.93
C ILE A 58 14.51 -0.19 3.60
N GLY A 59 15.20 -0.45 4.72
CA GLY A 59 15.02 -1.67 5.50
C GLY A 59 13.57 -1.85 5.99
N TYR A 60 12.95 -0.81 6.55
CA TYR A 60 11.55 -0.86 6.99
C TYR A 60 10.59 -1.05 5.83
N MET A 61 10.84 -0.41 4.68
CA MET A 61 10.02 -0.63 3.49
C MET A 61 10.09 -2.08 3.00
N ASP A 62 11.23 -2.75 3.11
CA ASP A 62 11.38 -4.16 2.74
C ASP A 62 10.67 -5.11 3.71
N GLU A 63 10.52 -4.73 4.99
CA GLU A 63 9.72 -5.47 5.97
C GLU A 63 8.21 -5.25 5.79
N PHE A 64 7.83 -4.03 5.43
CA PHE A 64 6.45 -3.55 5.39
C PHE A 64 5.73 -3.89 4.08
N THR A 65 6.46 -3.91 2.95
CA THR A 65 5.91 -4.16 1.62
C THR A 65 6.85 -5.02 0.79
N ASN A 66 6.29 -5.69 -0.21
CA ASN A 66 7.08 -6.39 -1.22
C ASN A 66 7.09 -5.55 -2.51
N ILE A 67 8.06 -4.65 -2.64
CA ILE A 67 8.17 -3.73 -3.79
C ILE A 67 8.23 -4.50 -5.12
N ASP A 68 8.87 -5.67 -5.18
CA ASP A 68 8.93 -6.50 -6.39
C ASP A 68 7.56 -7.02 -6.82
N ARG A 69 6.68 -7.35 -5.87
CA ARG A 69 5.29 -7.74 -6.16
C ARG A 69 4.46 -6.57 -6.64
N VAL A 70 4.64 -5.40 -6.04
CA VAL A 70 4.00 -4.17 -6.52
C VAL A 70 4.49 -3.85 -7.93
N ALA A 71 5.79 -3.92 -8.20
CA ALA A 71 6.37 -3.74 -9.53
C ALA A 71 5.74 -4.69 -10.58
N ALA A 72 5.61 -5.98 -10.24
CA ALA A 72 4.97 -6.95 -11.12
C ALA A 72 3.47 -6.65 -11.33
N PHE A 73 2.77 -6.18 -10.30
CA PHE A 73 1.37 -5.79 -10.39
C PHE A 73 1.15 -4.61 -11.34
N VAL A 74 1.97 -3.57 -11.25
CA VAL A 74 1.76 -2.35 -12.05
C VAL A 74 1.99 -2.55 -13.54
N ILE A 75 2.87 -3.47 -13.96
CA ILE A 75 3.05 -3.81 -15.38
C ILE A 75 2.13 -4.95 -15.88
N GLY A 76 1.43 -5.63 -14.98
CA GLY A 76 0.38 -6.60 -15.27
C GLY A 76 0.76 -7.67 -16.30
N LYS A 77 0.05 -7.72 -17.45
CA LYS A 77 0.29 -8.69 -18.51
C LYS A 77 1.72 -8.66 -19.06
N TYR A 78 2.39 -7.52 -18.99
CA TYR A 78 3.76 -7.33 -19.51
C TYR A 78 4.82 -8.00 -18.64
N SER A 79 4.55 -8.31 -17.36
CA SER A 79 5.46 -9.05 -16.49
C SER A 79 5.90 -10.42 -17.05
N ARG A 80 5.06 -11.01 -17.92
CA ARG A 80 5.34 -12.29 -18.61
C ARG A 80 5.95 -12.12 -20.00
N ARG A 81 6.05 -10.88 -20.51
CA ARG A 81 6.58 -10.58 -21.84
C ARG A 81 8.02 -10.08 -21.76
N PHE A 82 8.40 -9.48 -20.65
CA PHE A 82 9.77 -9.04 -20.42
C PHE A 82 10.69 -10.23 -20.21
N SER A 83 11.90 -10.16 -20.73
CA SER A 83 12.98 -11.09 -20.41
C SER A 83 13.38 -10.98 -18.92
N ALA A 84 14.14 -11.95 -18.42
CA ALA A 84 14.63 -11.91 -17.05
C ALA A 84 15.51 -10.70 -16.77
N GLU A 85 16.32 -10.27 -17.76
CA GLU A 85 17.20 -9.10 -17.67
C GLU A 85 16.39 -7.80 -17.64
N GLU A 86 15.40 -7.65 -18.55
CA GLU A 86 14.49 -6.51 -18.59
C GLU A 86 13.69 -6.39 -17.28
N LEU A 87 13.20 -7.52 -16.73
CA LEU A 87 12.50 -7.53 -15.45
C LEU A 87 13.40 -7.08 -14.29
N ALA A 88 14.64 -7.54 -14.25
CA ALA A 88 15.60 -7.14 -13.22
C ALA A 88 15.89 -5.63 -13.29
N THR A 89 16.17 -5.11 -14.50
CA THR A 89 16.43 -3.68 -14.73
C THR A 89 15.21 -2.82 -14.40
N TYR A 90 14.03 -3.27 -14.83
CA TYR A 90 12.77 -2.60 -14.51
C TYR A 90 12.51 -2.53 -13.01
N ARG A 91 12.65 -3.65 -12.28
CA ARG A 91 12.44 -3.68 -10.82
C ARG A 91 13.39 -2.73 -10.09
N ALA A 92 14.66 -2.70 -10.50
CA ALA A 92 15.63 -1.78 -9.94
C ALA A 92 15.24 -0.31 -10.17
N ALA A 93 14.79 0.04 -11.39
CA ALA A 93 14.34 1.39 -11.71
C ALA A 93 13.04 1.75 -10.96
N PHE A 94 12.07 0.83 -10.89
CA PHE A 94 10.82 1.01 -10.16
C PHE A 94 11.07 1.23 -8.65
N ARG A 95 11.93 0.40 -8.05
CA ARG A 95 12.33 0.54 -6.66
C ARG A 95 12.97 1.89 -6.40
N LYS A 96 13.95 2.29 -7.22
CA LYS A 96 14.64 3.57 -7.09
C LYS A 96 13.66 4.75 -7.15
N TYR A 97 12.77 4.76 -8.15
CA TYR A 97 11.75 5.80 -8.32
C TYR A 97 10.86 5.94 -7.07
N ASN A 98 10.27 4.83 -6.60
CA ASN A 98 9.37 4.89 -5.45
C ASN A 98 10.08 5.29 -4.16
N LEU A 99 11.28 4.75 -3.89
CA LEU A 99 12.05 5.12 -2.70
C LEU A 99 12.46 6.59 -2.72
N THR A 100 12.90 7.13 -3.87
CA THR A 100 13.19 8.56 -4.02
C THR A 100 11.95 9.42 -3.77
N ALA A 101 10.80 9.03 -4.32
CA ALA A 101 9.55 9.77 -4.10
C ALA A 101 9.14 9.81 -2.61
N TYR A 102 9.34 8.71 -1.86
CA TYR A 102 9.07 8.70 -0.42
C TYR A 102 10.10 9.51 0.38
N GLU A 103 11.39 9.39 0.05
CA GLU A 103 12.48 10.10 0.72
C GLU A 103 12.27 11.62 0.69
N LEU A 104 11.79 12.17 -0.42
CA LEU A 104 11.51 13.60 -0.57
C LEU A 104 10.37 14.11 0.34
N GLN A 105 9.55 13.20 0.87
CA GLN A 105 8.47 13.54 1.78
C GLN A 105 8.88 13.48 3.26
N PHE A 106 10.11 13.06 3.60
CA PHE A 106 10.52 12.84 4.98
C PHE A 106 10.30 14.05 5.87
N GLU A 107 10.73 15.24 5.42
CA GLU A 107 10.58 16.46 6.22
C GLU A 107 9.11 16.86 6.43
N GLU A 108 8.24 16.58 5.48
CA GLU A 108 6.80 16.87 5.60
C GLU A 108 6.13 16.01 6.68
N TYR A 109 6.64 14.78 6.90
CA TYR A 109 6.06 13.84 7.86
C TYR A 109 6.77 13.80 9.20
N ARG A 110 7.82 14.60 9.42
CA ARG A 110 8.46 14.73 10.74
C ARG A 110 7.48 15.29 11.76
N GLY A 111 7.53 14.75 12.98
CA GLY A 111 6.62 15.12 14.05
C GLY A 111 5.16 14.73 13.82
N SER A 112 4.91 13.86 12.83
CA SER A 112 3.57 13.35 12.54
C SER A 112 3.21 12.20 13.46
N ALA A 113 1.89 11.97 13.62
CA ALA A 113 1.36 10.81 14.32
C ALA A 113 0.31 10.11 13.47
N ILE A 114 0.23 8.78 13.57
CA ILE A 114 -0.81 7.98 12.91
C ILE A 114 -1.82 7.47 13.93
N GLU A 115 -3.09 7.62 13.60
CA GLU A 115 -4.24 7.08 14.33
C GLU A 115 -4.97 6.09 13.42
N ILE A 116 -5.08 4.82 13.84
CA ILE A 116 -5.90 3.84 13.15
C ILE A 116 -7.37 4.11 13.49
N THR A 117 -8.21 4.26 12.48
CA THR A 117 -9.64 4.57 12.64
C THR A 117 -10.54 3.36 12.42
N GLY A 118 -9.97 2.26 11.93
CA GLY A 118 -10.66 1.00 11.75
C GLY A 118 -10.11 0.17 10.59
N SER A 119 -10.73 -0.95 10.34
CA SER A 119 -10.41 -1.79 9.19
C SER A 119 -11.63 -2.49 8.60
N THR A 120 -11.52 -2.95 7.37
CA THR A 120 -12.54 -3.72 6.66
C THR A 120 -11.90 -4.91 5.96
N ASP A 121 -12.32 -6.12 6.34
CA ASP A 121 -11.88 -7.34 5.68
C ASP A 121 -12.61 -7.52 4.35
N ARG A 122 -11.86 -7.60 3.26
CA ARG A 122 -12.37 -7.93 1.92
C ARG A 122 -12.43 -9.44 1.70
N SER A 123 -11.55 -10.16 2.39
CA SER A 123 -11.51 -11.62 2.47
C SER A 123 -10.69 -12.02 3.70
N ALA A 124 -10.56 -13.32 3.97
CA ALA A 124 -9.75 -13.84 5.06
C ALA A 124 -8.24 -13.44 4.99
N THR A 125 -7.79 -12.92 3.86
CA THR A 125 -6.37 -12.57 3.62
C THR A 125 -6.18 -11.21 2.93
N ASP A 126 -7.22 -10.39 2.84
CA ASP A 126 -7.19 -9.07 2.17
C ASP A 126 -8.01 -8.08 2.99
N SER A 127 -7.35 -7.13 3.63
CA SER A 127 -7.97 -6.13 4.49
C SER A 127 -7.59 -4.72 4.05
N ILE A 128 -8.51 -3.79 4.28
CA ILE A 128 -8.25 -2.34 4.18
C ILE A 128 -8.20 -1.80 5.61
N VAL A 129 -7.10 -1.17 5.97
CA VAL A 129 -6.97 -0.42 7.23
C VAL A 129 -7.12 1.06 6.94
N ASP A 130 -7.99 1.72 7.68
CA ASP A 130 -8.23 3.15 7.62
C ASP A 130 -7.44 3.86 8.73
N SER A 131 -6.80 4.98 8.39
CA SER A 131 -6.03 5.77 9.34
C SER A 131 -6.07 7.25 8.99
N VAL A 132 -5.73 8.07 9.98
CA VAL A 132 -5.48 9.50 9.83
C VAL A 132 -4.04 9.77 10.25
N VAL A 133 -3.26 10.37 9.36
CA VAL A 133 -1.93 10.91 9.67
C VAL A 133 -2.10 12.39 10.01
N ARG A 134 -1.71 12.77 11.23
CA ARG A 134 -1.73 14.16 11.71
C ARG A 134 -0.32 14.72 11.63
N ARG A 135 -0.14 15.79 10.86
CA ARG A 135 1.14 16.48 10.70
C ARG A 135 1.35 17.51 11.81
N GLN A 136 2.61 17.86 12.03
CA GLN A 136 2.99 18.83 13.06
C GLN A 136 2.39 20.24 12.80
N ASN A 137 2.16 20.60 11.53
CA ASN A 137 1.52 21.88 11.15
C ASN A 137 0.01 21.94 11.43
N GLY A 138 -0.59 20.84 11.93
CA GLY A 138 -2.02 20.71 12.20
C GLY A 138 -2.85 20.12 11.07
N ASP A 139 -2.29 19.92 9.88
CA ASP A 139 -2.96 19.24 8.78
C ASP A 139 -3.16 17.76 9.08
N SER A 140 -4.18 17.18 8.47
CA SER A 140 -4.44 15.74 8.56
C SER A 140 -4.70 15.15 7.18
N GLN A 141 -4.19 13.93 6.99
CA GLN A 141 -4.34 13.17 5.76
C GLN A 141 -5.01 11.83 6.06
N ASP A 142 -6.15 11.57 5.43
CA ASP A 142 -6.76 10.24 5.46
C ASP A 142 -5.95 9.30 4.56
N VAL A 143 -5.56 8.16 5.12
CA VAL A 143 -4.76 7.15 4.44
C VAL A 143 -5.43 5.79 4.59
N ARG A 144 -5.58 5.08 3.49
CA ARG A 144 -6.02 3.68 3.47
C ARG A 144 -4.88 2.78 3.05
N TRP A 145 -4.73 1.69 3.78
CA TRP A 145 -3.68 0.70 3.56
C TRP A 145 -4.32 -0.61 3.13
N ARG A 146 -4.02 -1.07 1.93
CA ARG A 146 -4.42 -2.41 1.53
C ARG A 146 -3.37 -3.40 1.97
N VAL A 147 -3.74 -4.32 2.85
CA VAL A 147 -2.87 -5.32 3.44
C VAL A 147 -3.30 -6.71 3.00
N LEU A 148 -2.35 -7.49 2.51
CA LEU A 148 -2.55 -8.90 2.22
C LEU A 148 -1.79 -9.75 3.22
N GLN A 149 -2.42 -10.86 3.64
CA GLN A 149 -1.74 -11.93 4.37
C GLN A 149 -1.34 -13.04 3.39
N ARG A 150 -0.05 -13.36 3.35
CA ARG A 150 0.51 -14.44 2.54
C ARG A 150 1.56 -15.21 3.33
N ASP A 151 1.48 -16.54 3.29
CA ASP A 151 2.45 -17.39 3.98
C ASP A 151 2.63 -17.02 5.47
N GLY A 152 1.53 -16.58 6.12
CA GLY A 152 1.52 -16.15 7.52
C GLY A 152 2.10 -14.76 7.79
N LYS A 153 2.51 -14.01 6.75
CA LYS A 153 3.04 -12.64 6.84
C LYS A 153 2.05 -11.63 6.27
N TYR A 154 2.02 -10.44 6.88
CA TYR A 154 1.29 -9.29 6.33
C TYR A 154 2.21 -8.48 5.42
N GLU A 155 1.65 -7.93 4.35
CA GLU A 155 2.33 -7.05 3.40
C GLU A 155 1.37 -5.93 2.98
N VAL A 156 1.78 -4.68 3.05
CA VAL A 156 1.07 -3.58 2.38
C VAL A 156 1.33 -3.70 0.87
N VAL A 157 0.27 -3.74 0.11
CA VAL A 157 0.33 -3.89 -1.35
C VAL A 157 -0.15 -2.67 -2.11
N ASP A 158 -0.85 -1.76 -1.44
CA ASP A 158 -1.27 -0.48 -2.00
C ASP A 158 -1.62 0.49 -0.87
N ILE A 159 -1.50 1.78 -1.15
CA ILE A 159 -1.89 2.86 -0.26
C ILE A 159 -2.80 3.79 -1.05
N ALA A 160 -3.91 4.22 -0.44
CA ALA A 160 -4.74 5.26 -0.98
C ALA A 160 -4.67 6.53 -0.13
N LEU A 161 -4.53 7.65 -0.79
CA LEU A 161 -4.58 8.97 -0.21
C LEU A 161 -5.88 9.67 -0.61
N ASN A 162 -6.45 10.44 0.30
CA ASN A 162 -7.61 11.25 0.02
C ASN A 162 -7.16 12.64 -0.46
N PHE A 163 -7.44 12.96 -1.72
CA PHE A 163 -7.23 14.29 -2.29
C PHE A 163 -8.59 14.92 -2.56
N ASP A 164 -8.96 15.92 -1.80
CA ASP A 164 -10.21 16.69 -1.96
C ASP A 164 -11.48 15.82 -2.06
N GLY A 165 -11.56 14.76 -1.25
CA GLY A 165 -12.67 13.81 -1.24
C GLY A 165 -12.56 12.66 -2.25
N SER A 166 -11.49 12.62 -3.05
CA SER A 166 -11.21 11.54 -4.00
C SER A 166 -10.11 10.63 -3.49
N LEU A 167 -10.40 9.34 -3.34
CA LEU A 167 -9.40 8.34 -2.96
C LEU A 167 -8.59 7.91 -4.18
N LEU A 168 -7.27 8.13 -4.11
CA LEU A 168 -6.31 7.74 -5.13
C LEU A 168 -5.45 6.57 -4.62
N TRP A 169 -5.63 5.38 -5.19
CA TRP A 169 -4.82 4.20 -4.92
C TRP A 169 -3.53 4.26 -5.74
N LEU A 170 -2.38 4.41 -5.08
CA LEU A 170 -1.11 4.74 -5.73
C LEU A 170 -0.64 3.66 -6.71
N ALA A 171 -0.69 2.37 -6.32
CA ALA A 171 -0.27 1.30 -7.22
C ALA A 171 -1.25 1.09 -8.39
N ILE A 172 -2.56 1.34 -8.19
CA ILE A 172 -3.56 1.30 -9.26
C ILE A 172 -3.32 2.43 -10.25
N GLU A 173 -3.02 3.64 -9.78
CA GLU A 173 -2.73 4.79 -10.62
C GLU A 173 -1.44 4.59 -11.43
N GLN A 174 -0.35 4.16 -10.76
CA GLN A 174 0.89 3.81 -11.46
C GLN A 174 0.64 2.73 -12.53
N ARG A 175 -0.19 1.71 -12.20
CA ARG A 175 -0.55 0.67 -13.15
C ARG A 175 -1.25 1.25 -14.38
N ALA A 176 -2.20 2.16 -14.21
CA ALA A 176 -2.92 2.77 -15.33
C ALA A 176 -1.94 3.52 -16.25
N GLN A 177 -1.04 4.32 -15.68
CA GLN A 177 -0.04 5.09 -16.42
C GLN A 177 0.98 4.19 -17.16
N PHE A 178 1.48 3.16 -16.48
CA PHE A 178 2.50 2.27 -17.06
C PHE A 178 1.93 1.35 -18.14
N LEU A 179 0.71 0.84 -17.94
CA LEU A 179 0.04 0.06 -18.97
C LEU A 179 -0.27 0.92 -20.20
N TYR A 180 -0.68 2.17 -20.01
CA TYR A 180 -0.89 3.10 -21.11
C TYR A 180 0.40 3.34 -21.91
N LEU A 181 1.53 3.55 -21.24
CA LEU A 181 2.84 3.69 -21.90
C LEU A 181 3.23 2.42 -22.66
N LEU A 182 3.13 1.27 -22.00
CA LEU A 182 3.48 -0.03 -22.59
C LEU A 182 2.60 -0.39 -23.78
N ASP A 183 1.29 -0.12 -23.72
CA ASP A 183 0.39 -0.35 -24.84
C ASP A 183 0.76 0.53 -26.06
N ARG A 184 1.20 1.77 -25.83
CA ARG A 184 1.63 2.69 -26.92
C ARG A 184 3.01 2.39 -27.47
N THR A 185 3.88 1.74 -26.72
CA THR A 185 5.25 1.42 -27.09
C THR A 185 5.43 -0.06 -27.49
N ASN A 186 4.32 -0.72 -27.84
CA ASN A 186 4.31 -2.15 -28.19
C ASN A 186 4.93 -3.06 -27.09
N GLY A 187 4.81 -2.66 -25.81
CA GLY A 187 5.33 -3.40 -24.67
C GLY A 187 6.83 -3.27 -24.46
N SER A 188 7.43 -2.16 -24.88
CA SER A 188 8.87 -1.92 -24.71
C SER A 188 9.23 -1.75 -23.23
N ALA A 189 10.05 -2.64 -22.70
CA ALA A 189 10.63 -2.55 -21.38
C ALA A 189 11.53 -1.30 -21.26
N ASP A 190 12.35 -1.04 -22.29
CA ASP A 190 13.26 0.11 -22.31
C ASP A 190 12.50 1.44 -22.23
N ALA A 191 11.35 1.55 -22.89
CA ALA A 191 10.54 2.77 -22.82
C ALA A 191 10.06 3.04 -21.40
N LEU A 192 9.61 2.02 -20.69
CA LEU A 192 9.18 2.14 -19.29
C LEU A 192 10.36 2.43 -18.35
N ILE A 193 11.48 1.71 -18.53
CA ILE A 193 12.70 1.90 -17.72
C ILE A 193 13.22 3.34 -17.89
N ASN A 194 13.25 3.85 -19.10
CA ASN A 194 13.70 5.22 -19.38
C ASN A 194 12.74 6.25 -18.78
N LYS A 195 11.42 6.00 -18.83
CA LYS A 195 10.43 6.87 -18.17
C LYS A 195 10.59 6.90 -16.66
N LEU A 196 10.87 5.76 -16.03
CA LEU A 196 11.14 5.70 -14.58
C LEU A 196 12.41 6.45 -14.18
N LYS A 197 13.46 6.41 -15.04
CA LYS A 197 14.69 7.19 -14.80
C LYS A 197 14.41 8.68 -14.92
N GLU A 198 13.73 9.11 -15.98
CA GLU A 198 13.29 10.49 -16.18
C GLU A 198 12.50 10.99 -14.97
N LEU A 199 11.44 10.26 -14.55
CA LEU A 199 10.64 10.63 -13.38
C LEU A 199 11.47 10.69 -12.08
N THR A 200 12.50 9.83 -11.94
CA THR A 200 13.40 9.87 -10.77
C THR A 200 14.31 11.08 -10.78
N ASP A 201 14.74 11.49 -11.96
CA ASP A 201 15.61 12.68 -12.14
C ASP A 201 14.79 13.97 -11.93
N ASP A 202 13.58 14.06 -12.50
CA ASP A 202 12.62 15.15 -12.29
C ASP A 202 12.34 15.39 -10.79
N LEU A 203 12.12 14.32 -10.02
CA LEU A 203 11.89 14.40 -8.56
C LEU A 203 13.04 15.01 -7.77
N ARG A 204 14.26 15.05 -8.32
CA ARG A 204 15.45 15.58 -7.64
C ARG A 204 15.77 17.02 -8.04
N GLU A 205 15.13 17.50 -9.09
CA GLU A 205 15.32 18.86 -9.59
C GLU A 205 14.30 19.84 -8.99
N ASP A 206 13.15 19.34 -8.47
CA ASP A 206 12.10 20.10 -7.78
C ASP A 206 12.44 20.30 -6.28
#